data_827e45370106d1e4732d8d9042320ea4
#
_entry.id   827e45370106d1e4732d8d9042320ea4
#
_cell.length_a   1.000
_cell.length_b   1.000
_cell.length_c   1.000
_cell.angle_alpha   90.00
_cell.angle_beta   90.00
_cell.angle_gamma   90.00
#
_symmetry.space_group_name_H-M   'P 1'
#
loop_
_entity.id
_entity.type
_entity.pdbx_description
1 polymer ?
#
loop_
_entity_poly.entity_id
_entity_poly.type
_entity_poly.pdbx_seq_one_letter_code
_entity_poly.pdbx_strand_id
1 'polypeptide(L)'
;MSWSGFRGWLMVDVVGSLQVIKRGCDELLVESELMERLKNGRPLRVKAGFDPTAPDLHLGHTVLINKLRHFQDLGHHIMFLIGDFTGLIGDPTGKNATRPPLSREQIVENAKTYKEQVFKILDPDRTEVCFNSAWFDELGAAGMIKLAAQHTVARMLERDDFAKRYAGGLPIAIHEFLYPLCQGYDSVAMRADVELGGTDQKFNLLVGRELQQHYGQAPQCVLTMPLLEGLDGVNKMSKSLGNYIGIDETPREIFGKVMSVSDELMWRYFDLLSFRDSAEIARLRASVASGLNPRDVKVMLGQELVTRFHSRGSAEEALAEFEARFRQGVLPDDMPELSLHIDGPVSLVQVLKQAGLTASTSEALRMIEQGAVRANGDKVSDRSLTITVGETVILQVGKRKFAKVTLV
;
A
#
# COMPACT_ATOMS: atom_id res chain seq x y z
N MET A 1 37.04 -1.35 -43.15
CA MET A 1 37.08 -0.30 -42.14
C MET A 1 36.36 -0.84 -40.92
N SER A 2 37.12 -1.18 -39.88
CA SER A 2 36.65 -1.86 -38.67
C SER A 2 35.97 -0.85 -37.73
N TRP A 3 34.72 -1.12 -37.37
CA TRP A 3 34.03 -0.41 -36.30
C TRP A 3 34.40 -1.05 -34.94
N SER A 4 35.45 -0.53 -34.31
CA SER A 4 35.75 -0.76 -32.93
C SER A 4 34.97 0.28 -32.10
N GLY A 5 33.71 -0.02 -31.80
CA GLY A 5 32.88 0.79 -30.93
C GLY A 5 33.34 0.69 -29.47
N PHE A 6 33.78 1.76 -28.90
CA PHE A 6 34.04 2.00 -27.51
C PHE A 6 32.86 1.54 -26.63
N ARG A 7 32.99 0.39 -25.98
CA ARG A 7 32.21 0.11 -24.76
C ARG A 7 32.92 0.80 -23.61
N GLY A 8 32.60 2.07 -23.41
CA GLY A 8 32.91 2.73 -22.16
C GLY A 8 32.13 2.01 -21.05
N TRP A 9 32.81 1.22 -20.26
CA TRP A 9 32.30 0.70 -19.01
C TRP A 9 32.06 1.93 -18.11
N LEU A 10 30.84 2.44 -18.07
CA LEU A 10 30.41 3.30 -16.96
C LEU A 10 30.67 2.48 -15.69
N MET A 11 31.64 2.93 -14.87
CA MET A 11 31.87 2.34 -13.55
C MET A 11 30.52 2.41 -12.83
N VAL A 12 29.93 1.24 -12.55
CA VAL A 12 28.68 1.18 -11.77
C VAL A 12 28.98 1.82 -10.43
N ASP A 13 28.28 2.90 -10.10
CA ASP A 13 28.32 3.47 -8.75
C ASP A 13 27.63 2.48 -7.79
N VAL A 14 28.41 1.52 -7.31
CA VAL A 14 27.94 0.48 -6.38
C VAL A 14 27.42 1.08 -5.08
N VAL A 15 28.07 2.14 -4.59
CA VAL A 15 27.70 2.78 -3.32
C VAL A 15 26.38 3.55 -3.49
N GLY A 16 26.26 4.36 -4.54
CA GLY A 16 25.02 5.07 -4.84
C GLY A 16 23.87 4.12 -5.15
N SER A 17 24.14 3.05 -5.92
CA SER A 17 23.14 2.00 -6.19
C SER A 17 22.66 1.34 -4.89
N LEU A 18 23.57 1.00 -3.99
CA LEU A 18 23.22 0.38 -2.71
C LEU A 18 22.39 1.33 -1.83
N GLN A 19 22.70 2.62 -1.82
CA GLN A 19 21.91 3.63 -1.09
C GLN A 19 20.47 3.71 -1.60
N VAL A 20 20.27 3.71 -2.92
CA VAL A 20 18.93 3.70 -3.54
C VAL A 20 18.18 2.41 -3.20
N ILE A 21 18.85 1.25 -3.28
CA ILE A 21 18.28 -0.04 -2.97
C ILE A 21 17.85 -0.12 -1.50
N LYS A 22 18.68 0.35 -0.58
CA LYS A 22 18.42 0.29 0.88
C LYS A 22 17.40 1.32 1.35
N ARG A 23 17.09 2.33 0.58
CA ARG A 23 16.13 3.36 0.99
C ARG A 23 14.76 2.76 1.30
N GLY A 24 14.24 2.99 2.50
CA GLY A 24 12.93 2.51 2.96
C GLY A 24 12.81 1.00 3.11
N CYS A 25 13.92 0.24 2.94
CA CYS A 25 13.96 -1.19 3.16
C CYS A 25 13.99 -1.47 4.68
N ASP A 26 13.35 -2.55 5.09
CA ASP A 26 13.41 -3.03 6.47
C ASP A 26 14.68 -3.85 6.67
N GLU A 27 14.92 -4.84 5.80
CA GLU A 27 16.09 -5.71 5.89
C GLU A 27 16.63 -6.07 4.51
N LEU A 28 17.96 -6.20 4.40
CA LEU A 28 18.66 -6.70 3.22
C LEU A 28 19.55 -7.88 3.61
N LEU A 29 19.22 -9.07 3.12
CA LEU A 29 19.93 -10.34 3.33
C LEU A 29 20.47 -10.85 1.98
N VAL A 30 21.72 -10.97 1.70
CA VAL A 30 22.93 -10.60 2.43
C VAL A 30 23.54 -9.41 1.70
N GLU A 31 23.81 -8.30 2.38
CA GLU A 31 24.30 -7.06 1.76
C GLU A 31 25.64 -7.26 1.02
N SER A 32 26.57 -8.04 1.61
CA SER A 32 27.84 -8.32 0.97
C SER A 32 27.71 -9.10 -0.35
N GLU A 33 26.76 -10.04 -0.42
CA GLU A 33 26.47 -10.78 -1.67
C GLU A 33 25.90 -9.85 -2.74
N LEU A 34 25.00 -8.93 -2.36
CA LEU A 34 24.45 -7.94 -3.29
C LEU A 34 25.54 -6.99 -3.80
N MET A 35 26.42 -6.50 -2.92
CA MET A 35 27.55 -5.67 -3.32
C MET A 35 28.44 -6.36 -4.34
N GLU A 36 28.79 -7.62 -4.12
CA GLU A 36 29.60 -8.41 -5.08
C GLU A 36 28.89 -8.56 -6.43
N ARG A 37 27.59 -8.80 -6.43
CA ARG A 37 26.79 -8.88 -7.66
C ARG A 37 26.75 -7.56 -8.42
N LEU A 38 26.60 -6.43 -7.71
CA LEU A 38 26.64 -5.09 -8.31
C LEU A 38 28.00 -4.79 -8.91
N LYS A 39 29.12 -5.14 -8.23
CA LYS A 39 30.49 -4.99 -8.75
C LYS A 39 30.72 -5.77 -10.04
N ASN A 40 30.10 -6.92 -10.22
CA ASN A 40 30.20 -7.71 -11.45
C ASN A 40 29.59 -7.03 -12.67
N GLY A 41 28.80 -5.97 -12.49
CA GLY A 41 28.30 -5.09 -13.56
C GLY A 41 27.26 -5.70 -14.50
N ARG A 42 26.83 -6.96 -14.29
CA ARG A 42 25.73 -7.54 -15.07
C ARG A 42 24.37 -7.10 -14.53
N PRO A 43 23.37 -6.92 -15.39
CA PRO A 43 21.99 -6.73 -14.92
C PRO A 43 21.56 -7.88 -14.00
N LEU A 44 21.04 -7.55 -12.81
CA LEU A 44 20.48 -8.52 -11.89
C LEU A 44 19.06 -8.88 -12.30
N ARG A 45 18.67 -10.12 -12.07
CA ARG A 45 17.30 -10.62 -12.23
C ARG A 45 16.56 -10.39 -10.90
N VAL A 46 15.69 -9.39 -10.89
CA VAL A 46 15.00 -8.93 -9.68
C VAL A 46 13.53 -9.35 -9.74
N LYS A 47 13.12 -10.20 -8.79
CA LYS A 47 11.79 -10.79 -8.72
C LYS A 47 10.97 -10.15 -7.60
N ALA A 48 9.68 -9.98 -7.84
CA ALA A 48 8.65 -9.85 -6.80
C ALA A 48 7.39 -10.58 -7.26
N GLY A 49 6.81 -11.39 -6.36
CA GLY A 49 5.60 -12.17 -6.62
C GLY A 49 4.36 -11.51 -6.02
N PHE A 50 3.25 -11.58 -6.74
CA PHE A 50 1.95 -11.07 -6.32
C PHE A 50 0.86 -12.09 -6.69
N ASP A 51 0.15 -12.57 -5.69
CA ASP A 51 -1.05 -13.37 -5.92
C ASP A 51 -2.21 -12.45 -6.31
N PRO A 52 -2.92 -12.71 -7.41
CA PRO A 52 -4.01 -11.85 -7.88
C PRO A 52 -5.28 -12.08 -7.07
N THR A 53 -5.25 -11.76 -5.78
CA THR A 53 -6.34 -12.02 -4.81
C THR A 53 -7.50 -11.04 -4.92
N ALA A 54 -7.35 -9.93 -5.62
CA ALA A 54 -8.36 -8.91 -5.89
C ALA A 54 -8.00 -8.16 -7.16
N PRO A 55 -8.97 -7.57 -7.89
CA PRO A 55 -8.68 -6.95 -9.20
C PRO A 55 -7.81 -5.70 -9.13
N ASP A 56 -7.78 -4.98 -8.01
CA ASP A 56 -7.11 -3.69 -7.94
C ASP A 56 -5.96 -3.68 -6.94
N LEU A 57 -4.93 -2.91 -7.27
CA LEU A 57 -3.81 -2.59 -6.40
C LEU A 57 -4.11 -1.34 -5.56
N HIS A 58 -3.48 -1.24 -4.40
CA HIS A 58 -3.49 -0.05 -3.55
C HIS A 58 -2.06 0.39 -3.21
N LEU A 59 -1.89 1.56 -2.60
CA LEU A 59 -0.56 2.12 -2.30
C LEU A 59 0.33 1.17 -1.49
N GLY A 60 -0.23 0.28 -0.68
CA GLY A 60 0.55 -0.74 0.03
C GLY A 60 1.32 -1.68 -0.91
N HIS A 61 0.70 -2.09 -2.02
CA HIS A 61 1.38 -2.92 -3.03
C HIS A 61 2.46 -2.12 -3.78
N THR A 62 2.22 -0.81 -3.96
CA THR A 62 3.17 0.03 -4.70
C THR A 62 4.49 0.24 -3.97
N VAL A 63 4.58 -0.03 -2.68
CA VAL A 63 5.86 -0.02 -1.94
C VAL A 63 6.88 -0.98 -2.60
N LEU A 64 6.47 -2.22 -2.88
CA LEU A 64 7.31 -3.19 -3.58
C LEU A 64 7.51 -2.81 -5.06
N ILE A 65 6.47 -2.37 -5.74
CA ILE A 65 6.53 -2.00 -7.17
C ILE A 65 7.45 -0.78 -7.36
N ASN A 66 7.41 0.21 -6.47
CA ASN A 66 8.35 1.33 -6.48
C ASN A 66 9.79 0.88 -6.25
N LYS A 67 10.00 -0.13 -5.40
CA LYS A 67 11.34 -0.69 -5.19
C LYS A 67 11.83 -1.43 -6.44
N LEU A 68 10.96 -2.18 -7.13
CA LEU A 68 11.27 -2.74 -8.45
C LEU A 68 11.65 -1.64 -9.46
N ARG A 69 10.93 -0.50 -9.45
CA ARG A 69 11.25 0.64 -10.30
C ARG A 69 12.64 1.21 -9.99
N HIS A 70 13.06 1.30 -8.73
CA HIS A 70 14.42 1.70 -8.39
C HIS A 70 15.47 0.76 -8.99
N PHE A 71 15.26 -0.55 -8.93
CA PHE A 71 16.15 -1.52 -9.59
C PHE A 71 16.12 -1.37 -11.12
N GLN A 72 14.97 -1.11 -11.70
CA GLN A 72 14.81 -0.87 -13.15
C GLN A 72 15.60 0.36 -13.59
N ASP A 73 15.51 1.46 -12.84
CA ASP A 73 16.24 2.71 -13.11
C ASP A 73 17.76 2.51 -13.01
N LEU A 74 18.21 1.61 -12.13
CA LEU A 74 19.63 1.19 -12.01
C LEU A 74 20.08 0.24 -13.11
N GLY A 75 19.21 -0.11 -14.06
CA GLY A 75 19.55 -0.95 -15.22
C GLY A 75 19.38 -2.45 -15.00
N HIS A 76 18.71 -2.87 -13.95
CA HIS A 76 18.45 -4.28 -13.67
C HIS A 76 17.20 -4.81 -14.39
N HIS A 77 17.12 -6.12 -14.57
CA HIS A 77 16.00 -6.81 -15.22
C HIS A 77 14.91 -7.13 -14.20
N ILE A 78 13.71 -6.61 -14.42
CA ILE A 78 12.57 -6.80 -13.51
C ILE A 78 11.73 -7.97 -13.98
N MET A 79 11.46 -8.88 -13.05
CA MET A 79 10.57 -10.01 -13.22
C MET A 79 9.38 -9.86 -12.28
N PHE A 80 8.27 -9.39 -12.84
CA PHE A 80 7.01 -9.26 -12.12
C PHE A 80 6.24 -10.57 -12.21
N LEU A 81 6.20 -11.31 -11.10
CA LEU A 81 5.55 -12.61 -11.04
C LEU A 81 4.10 -12.48 -10.60
N ILE A 82 3.20 -13.00 -11.40
CA ILE A 82 1.78 -13.22 -11.05
C ILE A 82 1.65 -14.67 -10.58
N GLY A 83 1.26 -14.83 -9.33
CA GLY A 83 1.07 -16.12 -8.68
C GLY A 83 -0.27 -16.75 -9.04
N ASP A 84 -0.44 -17.14 -10.29
CA ASP A 84 -1.70 -17.75 -10.77
C ASP A 84 -1.85 -19.21 -10.32
N PHE A 85 -0.75 -19.91 -10.04
CA PHE A 85 -0.75 -21.22 -9.40
C PHE A 85 -0.82 -21.12 -7.87
N THR A 86 0.02 -20.26 -7.27
CA THR A 86 0.02 -20.06 -5.81
C THR A 86 -1.28 -19.47 -5.29
N GLY A 87 -1.97 -18.67 -6.10
CA GLY A 87 -3.30 -18.16 -5.80
C GLY A 87 -4.36 -19.26 -5.60
N LEU A 88 -4.17 -20.45 -6.22
CA LEU A 88 -5.03 -21.62 -5.98
C LEU A 88 -4.81 -22.24 -4.60
N ILE A 89 -3.60 -22.11 -4.04
CA ILE A 89 -3.27 -22.55 -2.68
C ILE A 89 -3.77 -21.52 -1.66
N GLY A 90 -3.52 -20.25 -1.93
CA GLY A 90 -3.77 -19.11 -1.04
C GLY A 90 -2.67 -18.95 0.01
N ASP A 91 -2.11 -17.74 0.09
CA ASP A 91 -1.07 -17.40 1.07
C ASP A 91 -1.60 -17.52 2.51
N PRO A 92 -1.04 -18.41 3.34
CA PRO A 92 -1.44 -18.56 4.74
C PRO A 92 -0.92 -17.42 5.64
N THR A 93 -0.05 -16.55 5.15
CA THR A 93 0.61 -15.48 5.93
C THR A 93 -0.39 -14.61 6.72
N GLY A 94 -0.17 -14.56 8.04
CA GLY A 94 -0.96 -13.71 8.94
C GLY A 94 -2.44 -14.08 9.06
N LYS A 95 -2.81 -15.32 8.76
CA LYS A 95 -4.19 -15.81 8.85
C LYS A 95 -4.34 -16.81 10.00
N ASN A 96 -5.49 -16.70 10.68
CA ASN A 96 -5.89 -17.64 11.73
C ASN A 96 -6.72 -18.82 11.19
N ALA A 97 -7.03 -18.82 9.89
CA ALA A 97 -7.79 -19.83 9.19
C ALA A 97 -7.37 -19.92 7.73
N THR A 98 -7.58 -21.10 7.12
CA THR A 98 -7.34 -21.34 5.69
C THR A 98 -8.19 -20.40 4.83
N ARG A 99 -7.56 -19.76 3.84
CA ARG A 99 -8.29 -18.95 2.84
C ARG A 99 -9.08 -19.85 1.91
N PRO A 100 -10.30 -19.45 1.50
CA PRO A 100 -10.96 -20.07 0.36
C PRO A 100 -10.07 -19.89 -0.89
N PRO A 101 -9.80 -20.97 -1.64
CA PRO A 101 -9.04 -20.85 -2.89
C PRO A 101 -9.84 -20.04 -3.93
N LEU A 102 -9.14 -19.27 -4.75
CA LEU A 102 -9.75 -18.60 -5.90
C LEU A 102 -9.97 -19.61 -7.04
N SER A 103 -10.98 -19.37 -7.88
CA SER A 103 -11.13 -20.14 -9.12
C SER A 103 -10.08 -19.68 -10.16
N ARG A 104 -9.77 -20.56 -11.14
CA ARG A 104 -8.82 -20.23 -12.21
C ARG A 104 -9.32 -19.03 -13.03
N GLU A 105 -10.62 -18.90 -13.25
CA GLU A 105 -11.24 -17.78 -13.96
C GLU A 105 -11.06 -16.45 -13.21
N GLN A 106 -11.28 -16.47 -11.90
CA GLN A 106 -11.05 -15.28 -11.05
C GLN A 106 -9.59 -14.83 -11.08
N ILE A 107 -8.66 -15.78 -11.03
CA ILE A 107 -7.23 -15.51 -11.09
C ILE A 107 -6.85 -14.87 -12.42
N VAL A 108 -7.33 -15.41 -13.55
CA VAL A 108 -7.06 -14.88 -14.89
C VAL A 108 -7.61 -13.46 -15.05
N GLU A 109 -8.80 -13.20 -14.55
CA GLU A 109 -9.40 -11.85 -14.63
C GLU A 109 -8.64 -10.83 -13.79
N ASN A 110 -8.33 -11.17 -12.55
CA ASN A 110 -7.53 -10.31 -11.68
C ASN A 110 -6.12 -10.07 -12.23
N ALA A 111 -5.50 -11.07 -12.86
CA ALA A 111 -4.17 -10.96 -13.45
C ALA A 111 -4.09 -9.92 -14.59
N LYS A 112 -5.17 -9.76 -15.36
CA LYS A 112 -5.23 -8.74 -16.43
C LYS A 112 -5.12 -7.33 -15.84
N THR A 113 -5.90 -7.04 -14.81
CA THR A 113 -5.89 -5.71 -14.17
C THR A 113 -4.56 -5.42 -13.49
N TYR A 114 -3.90 -6.43 -12.90
CA TYR A 114 -2.57 -6.27 -12.28
C TYR A 114 -1.53 -5.81 -13.30
N LYS A 115 -1.51 -6.42 -14.49
CA LYS A 115 -0.57 -6.05 -15.55
C LYS A 115 -0.74 -4.59 -15.97
N GLU A 116 -1.98 -4.13 -16.16
CA GLU A 116 -2.26 -2.74 -16.54
C GLU A 116 -1.84 -1.76 -15.44
N GLN A 117 -2.15 -2.08 -14.20
CA GLN A 117 -1.87 -1.22 -13.06
C GLN A 117 -0.37 -1.12 -12.73
N VAL A 118 0.36 -2.22 -12.84
CA VAL A 118 1.80 -2.26 -12.62
C VAL A 118 2.55 -1.36 -13.60
N PHE A 119 2.11 -1.28 -14.85
CA PHE A 119 2.73 -0.43 -15.88
C PHE A 119 2.43 1.06 -15.72
N LYS A 120 1.64 1.47 -14.73
CA LYS A 120 1.60 2.87 -14.28
C LYS A 120 2.90 3.28 -13.54
N ILE A 121 3.70 2.30 -13.11
CA ILE A 121 4.94 2.52 -12.35
C ILE A 121 6.16 1.97 -13.09
N LEU A 122 6.09 0.71 -13.57
CA LEU A 122 7.18 0.04 -14.25
C LEU A 122 7.16 0.33 -15.76
N ASP A 123 8.34 0.34 -16.37
CA ASP A 123 8.50 0.40 -17.81
C ASP A 123 8.16 -0.98 -18.40
N PRO A 124 7.16 -1.10 -19.28
CA PRO A 124 6.74 -2.37 -19.86
C PRO A 124 7.83 -3.04 -20.73
N ASP A 125 8.67 -2.24 -21.41
CA ASP A 125 9.74 -2.75 -22.30
C ASP A 125 10.90 -3.35 -21.50
N ARG A 126 10.97 -3.10 -20.20
CA ARG A 126 12.03 -3.52 -19.29
C ARG A 126 11.53 -4.39 -18.14
N THR A 127 10.30 -4.90 -18.26
CA THR A 127 9.64 -5.75 -17.26
C THR A 127 9.17 -7.05 -17.90
N GLU A 128 9.68 -8.16 -17.42
CA GLU A 128 9.19 -9.50 -17.76
C GLU A 128 8.02 -9.84 -16.83
N VAL A 129 6.81 -10.03 -17.38
CA VAL A 129 5.66 -10.54 -16.61
C VAL A 129 5.65 -12.04 -16.71
N CYS A 130 5.77 -12.71 -15.55
CA CYS A 130 5.82 -14.16 -15.43
C CYS A 130 4.56 -14.69 -14.75
N PHE A 131 4.20 -15.93 -15.08
CA PHE A 131 3.11 -16.68 -14.45
C PHE A 131 3.67 -17.99 -13.92
N ASN A 132 3.45 -18.31 -12.64
CA ASN A 132 4.05 -19.51 -12.07
C ASN A 132 3.36 -20.81 -12.50
N SER A 133 2.16 -20.76 -13.03
CA SER A 133 1.55 -21.91 -13.72
C SER A 133 2.45 -22.46 -14.85
N ALA A 134 3.24 -21.61 -15.50
CA ALA A 134 4.12 -22.03 -16.61
C ALA A 134 5.09 -23.17 -16.22
N TRP A 135 5.61 -23.18 -15.01
CA TRP A 135 6.49 -24.26 -14.55
C TRP A 135 5.81 -25.26 -13.63
N PHE A 136 4.76 -24.87 -12.89
CA PHE A 136 4.07 -25.82 -12.01
C PHE A 136 3.17 -26.78 -12.77
N ASP A 137 2.53 -26.35 -13.85
CA ASP A 137 1.75 -27.25 -14.73
C ASP A 137 2.65 -28.33 -15.36
N GLU A 138 3.93 -28.00 -15.68
CA GLU A 138 4.91 -28.94 -16.21
C GLU A 138 5.52 -29.85 -15.12
N LEU A 139 5.65 -29.36 -13.87
CA LEU A 139 6.29 -30.08 -12.78
C LEU A 139 5.55 -31.36 -12.43
N GLY A 140 4.24 -31.33 -12.48
CA GLY A 140 3.34 -32.45 -12.23
C GLY A 140 3.45 -33.00 -10.80
N ALA A 141 2.70 -34.05 -10.51
CA ALA A 141 2.64 -34.63 -9.15
C ALA A 141 4.01 -35.17 -8.66
N ALA A 142 4.77 -35.80 -9.52
CA ALA A 142 6.09 -36.33 -9.15
C ALA A 142 7.09 -35.21 -8.82
N GLY A 143 7.03 -34.10 -9.53
CA GLY A 143 7.83 -32.91 -9.25
C GLY A 143 7.43 -32.25 -7.93
N MET A 144 6.13 -32.13 -7.65
CA MET A 144 5.62 -31.61 -6.38
C MET A 144 6.07 -32.46 -5.19
N ILE A 145 6.09 -33.78 -5.31
CA ILE A 145 6.64 -34.67 -4.28
C ILE A 145 8.12 -34.41 -4.07
N LYS A 146 8.92 -34.27 -5.14
CA LYS A 146 10.34 -33.94 -5.04
C LYS A 146 10.58 -32.59 -4.37
N LEU A 147 9.76 -31.60 -4.69
CA LEU A 147 9.82 -30.28 -4.09
C LEU A 147 9.47 -30.34 -2.59
N ALA A 148 8.38 -31.03 -2.23
CA ALA A 148 7.97 -31.21 -0.84
C ALA A 148 9.03 -31.95 0.00
N ALA A 149 9.79 -32.86 -0.59
CA ALA A 149 10.86 -33.60 0.07
C ALA A 149 12.08 -32.73 0.45
N GLN A 150 12.18 -31.49 -0.04
CA GLN A 150 13.28 -30.57 0.30
C GLN A 150 13.12 -29.91 1.67
N HIS A 151 11.94 -29.98 2.26
CA HIS A 151 11.65 -29.37 3.57
C HIS A 151 10.96 -30.33 4.51
N THR A 152 11.10 -30.08 5.81
CA THR A 152 10.44 -30.85 6.86
C THR A 152 9.27 -30.10 7.47
N VAL A 153 8.30 -30.81 8.04
CA VAL A 153 7.21 -30.18 8.80
C VAL A 153 7.75 -29.35 9.96
N ALA A 154 8.84 -29.79 10.60
CA ALA A 154 9.48 -29.06 11.70
C ALA A 154 9.96 -27.65 11.22
N ARG A 155 10.58 -27.57 10.03
CA ARG A 155 11.00 -26.30 9.44
C ARG A 155 9.80 -25.43 9.06
N MET A 156 8.70 -26.00 8.52
CA MET A 156 7.50 -25.25 8.23
C MET A 156 6.86 -24.65 9.48
N LEU A 157 6.91 -25.37 10.61
CA LEU A 157 6.40 -24.89 11.89
C LEU A 157 7.26 -23.79 12.55
N GLU A 158 8.42 -23.44 12.01
CA GLU A 158 9.18 -22.26 12.42
C GLU A 158 8.55 -20.95 11.91
N ARG A 159 7.68 -21.03 10.91
CA ARG A 159 6.92 -19.89 10.43
C ARG A 159 5.90 -19.47 11.51
N ASP A 160 5.89 -18.19 11.86
CA ASP A 160 5.19 -17.64 13.04
C ASP A 160 3.69 -17.96 13.07
N ASP A 161 3.00 -17.87 11.93
CA ASP A 161 1.56 -18.17 11.84
C ASP A 161 1.28 -19.67 11.98
N PHE A 162 2.11 -20.54 11.40
CA PHE A 162 1.98 -21.98 11.58
C PHE A 162 2.31 -22.38 13.03
N ALA A 163 3.36 -21.82 13.62
CA ALA A 163 3.71 -22.06 15.01
C ALA A 163 2.57 -21.70 15.96
N LYS A 164 1.97 -20.52 15.78
CA LYS A 164 0.83 -20.04 16.59
C LYS A 164 -0.40 -20.92 16.43
N ARG A 165 -0.75 -21.27 15.19
CA ARG A 165 -1.91 -22.13 14.90
C ARG A 165 -1.71 -23.53 15.48
N TYR A 166 -0.52 -24.11 15.30
CA TYR A 166 -0.18 -25.43 15.85
C TYR A 166 -0.24 -25.45 17.37
N ALA A 167 0.38 -24.48 18.04
CA ALA A 167 0.35 -24.35 19.50
C ALA A 167 -1.07 -24.09 20.03
N GLY A 168 -1.91 -23.38 19.28
CA GLY A 168 -3.30 -23.09 19.61
C GLY A 168 -4.28 -24.22 19.26
N GLY A 169 -3.83 -25.36 18.72
CA GLY A 169 -4.69 -26.45 18.26
C GLY A 169 -5.60 -26.08 17.10
N LEU A 170 -5.27 -25.02 16.36
CA LEU A 170 -6.03 -24.58 15.19
C LEU A 170 -5.64 -25.40 13.94
N PRO A 171 -6.58 -25.68 13.03
CA PRO A 171 -6.31 -26.51 11.87
C PRO A 171 -5.31 -25.85 10.91
N ILE A 172 -4.37 -26.64 10.38
CA ILE A 172 -3.47 -26.30 9.30
C ILE A 172 -3.69 -27.32 8.20
N ALA A 173 -4.14 -26.91 7.03
CA ALA A 173 -4.35 -27.82 5.92
C ALA A 173 -3.02 -28.13 5.23
N ILE A 174 -2.85 -29.38 4.75
CA ILE A 174 -1.59 -29.86 4.15
C ILE A 174 -1.13 -28.99 2.98
N HIS A 175 -2.05 -28.50 2.14
CA HIS A 175 -1.70 -27.67 0.99
C HIS A 175 -1.08 -26.31 1.42
N GLU A 176 -1.38 -25.79 2.61
CA GLU A 176 -0.79 -24.56 3.12
C GLU A 176 0.74 -24.66 3.30
N PHE A 177 1.26 -25.85 3.62
CA PHE A 177 2.70 -26.10 3.68
C PHE A 177 3.36 -26.09 2.30
N LEU A 178 2.62 -26.27 1.22
CA LEU A 178 3.14 -26.18 -0.14
C LEU A 178 3.36 -24.74 -0.59
N TYR A 179 2.64 -23.77 -0.03
CA TYR A 179 2.74 -22.38 -0.46
C TYR A 179 4.17 -21.83 -0.35
N PRO A 180 4.88 -21.90 0.78
CA PRO A 180 6.26 -21.43 0.89
C PRO A 180 7.22 -22.14 -0.08
N LEU A 181 6.97 -23.42 -0.35
CA LEU A 181 7.79 -24.21 -1.28
C LEU A 181 7.56 -23.78 -2.73
N CYS A 182 6.30 -23.50 -3.11
CA CYS A 182 5.97 -23.01 -4.43
C CYS A 182 6.58 -21.61 -4.65
N GLN A 183 6.39 -20.68 -3.73
CA GLN A 183 7.01 -19.36 -3.81
C GLN A 183 8.54 -19.45 -3.87
N GLY A 184 9.14 -20.34 -3.10
CA GLY A 184 10.58 -20.56 -3.14
C GLY A 184 11.06 -21.16 -4.46
N TYR A 185 10.29 -22.09 -5.04
CA TYR A 185 10.62 -22.70 -6.33
C TYR A 185 10.50 -21.72 -7.50
N ASP A 186 9.62 -20.72 -7.40
CA ASP A 186 9.56 -19.61 -8.37
C ASP A 186 10.95 -18.97 -8.55
N SER A 187 11.71 -18.80 -7.46
CA SER A 187 13.05 -18.24 -7.51
C SER A 187 14.06 -19.15 -8.22
N VAL A 188 13.86 -20.46 -8.10
CA VAL A 188 14.66 -21.47 -8.84
C VAL A 188 14.32 -21.39 -10.33
N ALA A 189 13.05 -21.44 -10.69
CA ALA A 189 12.58 -21.42 -12.07
C ALA A 189 13.02 -20.13 -12.79
N MET A 190 12.86 -18.99 -12.10
CA MET A 190 13.21 -17.66 -12.61
C MET A 190 14.70 -17.33 -12.48
N ARG A 191 15.51 -18.14 -11.82
CA ARG A 191 16.92 -17.87 -11.52
C ARG A 191 17.12 -16.47 -10.95
N ALA A 192 16.35 -16.14 -9.93
CA ALA A 192 16.37 -14.81 -9.35
C ALA A 192 17.71 -14.51 -8.65
N ASP A 193 18.24 -13.31 -8.87
CA ASP A 193 19.41 -12.79 -8.14
C ASP A 193 18.98 -12.04 -6.87
N VAL A 194 17.82 -11.38 -6.93
CA VAL A 194 17.23 -10.63 -5.83
C VAL A 194 15.74 -10.92 -5.80
N GLU A 195 15.20 -11.17 -4.62
CA GLU A 195 13.75 -11.24 -4.40
C GLU A 195 13.30 -10.20 -3.39
N LEU A 196 12.23 -9.49 -3.76
CA LEU A 196 11.57 -8.48 -2.92
C LEU A 196 10.30 -9.04 -2.33
N GLY A 197 10.03 -8.75 -1.05
CA GLY A 197 8.76 -9.06 -0.40
C GLY A 197 8.45 -8.13 0.75
N GLY A 198 7.24 -8.21 1.30
CA GLY A 198 6.91 -7.58 2.57
C GLY A 198 7.64 -8.27 3.74
N THR A 199 7.76 -7.58 4.87
CA THR A 199 8.33 -8.18 6.10
C THR A 199 7.64 -9.48 6.51
N ASP A 200 6.34 -9.59 6.22
CA ASP A 200 5.52 -10.76 6.47
C ASP A 200 5.84 -11.96 5.55
N GLN A 201 6.60 -11.74 4.47
CA GLN A 201 7.01 -12.76 3.50
C GLN A 201 8.41 -13.33 3.77
N LYS A 202 9.15 -12.81 4.78
CA LYS A 202 10.56 -13.15 5.01
C LYS A 202 10.83 -14.65 5.02
N PHE A 203 9.99 -15.44 5.69
CA PHE A 203 10.15 -16.90 5.74
C PHE A 203 10.14 -17.52 4.32
N ASN A 204 9.16 -17.16 3.50
CA ASN A 204 9.02 -17.69 2.15
C ASN A 204 10.21 -17.29 1.26
N LEU A 205 10.70 -16.05 1.40
CA LEU A 205 11.88 -15.55 0.67
C LEU A 205 13.14 -16.34 1.03
N LEU A 206 13.30 -16.73 2.30
CA LEU A 206 14.41 -17.57 2.77
C LEU A 206 14.30 -19.00 2.25
N VAL A 207 13.10 -19.57 2.16
CA VAL A 207 12.87 -20.86 1.49
C VAL A 207 13.36 -20.83 0.05
N GLY A 208 13.17 -19.71 -0.67
CA GLY A 208 13.70 -19.50 -2.01
C GLY A 208 15.22 -19.63 -2.07
N ARG A 209 15.94 -19.03 -1.11
CA ARG A 209 17.42 -19.14 -1.02
C ARG A 209 17.85 -20.60 -0.80
N GLU A 210 17.19 -21.30 0.11
CA GLU A 210 17.50 -22.72 0.43
C GLU A 210 17.24 -23.62 -0.78
N LEU A 211 16.11 -23.45 -1.47
CA LEU A 211 15.80 -24.23 -2.65
C LEU A 211 16.78 -23.95 -3.80
N GLN A 212 17.18 -22.71 -4.03
CA GLN A 212 18.19 -22.40 -5.05
C GLN A 212 19.50 -23.18 -4.80
N GLN A 213 19.95 -23.27 -3.53
CA GLN A 213 21.13 -24.06 -3.17
C GLN A 213 20.92 -25.56 -3.46
N HIS A 214 19.75 -26.13 -3.13
CA HIS A 214 19.41 -27.52 -3.42
C HIS A 214 19.41 -27.82 -4.93
N TYR A 215 19.01 -26.81 -5.74
CA TYR A 215 19.03 -26.91 -7.21
C TYR A 215 20.36 -26.45 -7.85
N GLY A 216 21.43 -26.27 -7.06
CA GLY A 216 22.77 -25.93 -7.54
C GLY A 216 22.90 -24.50 -8.07
N GLN A 217 22.02 -23.60 -7.65
CA GLN A 217 22.07 -22.19 -8.01
C GLN A 217 22.69 -21.34 -6.88
N ALA A 218 23.27 -20.20 -7.23
CA ALA A 218 23.67 -19.21 -6.24
C ALA A 218 22.41 -18.61 -5.54
N PRO A 219 22.36 -18.60 -4.20
CA PRO A 219 21.17 -18.15 -3.47
C PRO A 219 20.93 -16.66 -3.71
N GLN A 220 19.69 -16.27 -3.94
CA GLN A 220 19.28 -14.87 -4.15
C GLN A 220 19.54 -13.99 -2.93
N CYS A 221 19.75 -12.69 -3.13
CA CYS A 221 19.62 -11.71 -2.05
C CYS A 221 18.15 -11.47 -1.76
N VAL A 222 17.82 -11.30 -0.50
CA VAL A 222 16.44 -11.03 -0.05
C VAL A 222 16.34 -9.61 0.48
N LEU A 223 15.36 -8.87 0.01
CA LEU A 223 15.09 -7.52 0.45
C LEU A 223 13.64 -7.42 0.93
N THR A 224 13.47 -7.12 2.23
CA THR A 224 12.14 -6.92 2.79
C THR A 224 11.78 -5.46 2.87
N MET A 225 10.55 -5.16 2.50
CA MET A 225 9.97 -3.82 2.63
C MET A 225 8.94 -3.83 3.75
N PRO A 226 8.87 -2.76 4.55
CA PRO A 226 7.87 -2.64 5.59
C PRO A 226 6.46 -2.59 4.98
N LEU A 227 5.49 -3.08 5.73
CA LEU A 227 4.09 -2.91 5.36
C LEU A 227 3.68 -1.45 5.52
N LEU A 228 2.91 -0.94 4.56
CA LEU A 228 2.40 0.42 4.62
C LEU A 228 1.15 0.47 5.49
N GLU A 229 1.12 1.40 6.42
CA GLU A 229 -0.05 1.68 7.23
C GLU A 229 -1.15 2.33 6.39
N GLY A 230 -2.42 1.98 6.66
CA GLY A 230 -3.59 2.57 6.01
C GLY A 230 -3.92 3.96 6.55
N LEU A 231 -5.07 4.49 6.12
CA LEU A 231 -5.55 5.83 6.52
C LEU A 231 -5.70 6.01 8.03
N ASP A 232 -5.88 4.91 8.76
CA ASP A 232 -5.96 4.89 10.23
C ASP A 232 -4.60 5.10 10.92
N GLY A 233 -3.49 4.99 10.19
CA GLY A 233 -2.12 5.15 10.68
C GLY A 233 -1.64 4.05 11.63
N VAL A 234 -2.37 2.95 11.77
CA VAL A 234 -2.10 1.87 12.74
C VAL A 234 -2.04 0.52 12.05
N ASN A 235 -3.12 0.14 11.36
CA ASN A 235 -3.23 -1.15 10.71
C ASN A 235 -2.60 -1.09 9.30
N LYS A 236 -2.06 -2.22 8.84
CA LYS A 236 -1.60 -2.30 7.46
C LYS A 236 -2.71 -1.93 6.49
N MET A 237 -2.35 -1.24 5.43
CA MET A 237 -3.29 -0.87 4.37
C MET A 237 -3.93 -2.12 3.76
N SER A 238 -5.26 -2.17 3.76
CA SER A 238 -6.02 -3.33 3.28
C SER A 238 -7.42 -2.93 2.82
N LYS A 239 -7.88 -3.54 1.72
CA LYS A 239 -9.27 -3.39 1.24
C LYS A 239 -10.27 -3.89 2.27
N SER A 240 -9.99 -5.03 2.91
CA SER A 240 -10.90 -5.61 3.92
C SER A 240 -11.10 -4.75 5.17
N LEU A 241 -10.15 -3.85 5.45
CA LEU A 241 -10.24 -2.89 6.55
C LEU A 241 -10.82 -1.52 6.10
N GLY A 242 -11.02 -1.30 4.81
CA GLY A 242 -11.50 -0.03 4.28
C GLY A 242 -10.53 1.16 4.47
N ASN A 243 -9.29 0.91 4.88
CA ASN A 243 -8.29 1.92 5.21
C ASN A 243 -7.27 2.16 4.06
N TYR A 244 -7.64 1.86 2.83
CA TYR A 244 -6.74 1.87 1.67
C TYR A 244 -6.94 3.08 0.75
N ILE A 245 -5.91 3.33 -0.07
CA ILE A 245 -5.96 4.20 -1.25
C ILE A 245 -5.66 3.34 -2.47
N GLY A 246 -6.66 3.15 -3.33
CA GLY A 246 -6.51 2.40 -4.59
C GLY A 246 -5.78 3.24 -5.64
N ILE A 247 -4.98 2.60 -6.49
CA ILE A 247 -4.26 3.34 -7.55
C ILE A 247 -5.14 3.68 -8.77
N ASP A 248 -6.31 3.05 -8.86
CA ASP A 248 -7.33 3.31 -9.87
C ASP A 248 -8.51 4.16 -9.35
N GLU A 249 -8.45 4.60 -8.09
CA GLU A 249 -9.41 5.58 -7.58
C GLU A 249 -9.30 6.90 -8.35
N THR A 250 -10.36 7.68 -8.33
CA THR A 250 -10.35 8.99 -9.01
C THR A 250 -9.26 9.91 -8.47
N PRO A 251 -8.72 10.83 -9.28
CA PRO A 251 -7.72 11.82 -8.84
C PRO A 251 -8.13 12.55 -7.56
N ARG A 252 -9.42 12.91 -7.45
CA ARG A 252 -10.02 13.59 -6.31
C ARG A 252 -9.98 12.71 -5.04
N GLU A 253 -10.31 11.43 -5.17
CA GLU A 253 -10.31 10.49 -4.04
C GLU A 253 -8.90 10.23 -3.54
N ILE A 254 -7.96 9.93 -4.45
CA ILE A 254 -6.55 9.74 -4.08
C ILE A 254 -6.02 11.00 -3.37
N PHE A 255 -6.22 12.17 -3.96
CA PHE A 255 -5.75 13.43 -3.38
C PHE A 255 -6.39 13.71 -2.02
N GLY A 256 -7.70 13.56 -1.91
CA GLY A 256 -8.45 13.78 -0.66
C GLY A 256 -8.01 12.84 0.46
N LYS A 257 -7.82 11.55 0.16
CA LYS A 257 -7.33 10.54 1.11
C LYS A 257 -5.90 10.86 1.56
N VAL A 258 -5.00 11.25 0.66
CA VAL A 258 -3.63 11.66 1.02
C VAL A 258 -3.66 12.91 1.91
N MET A 259 -4.54 13.87 1.64
CA MET A 259 -4.68 15.06 2.49
C MET A 259 -5.24 14.76 3.88
N SER A 260 -5.93 13.63 4.06
CA SER A 260 -6.56 13.23 5.34
C SER A 260 -5.60 12.54 6.31
N VAL A 261 -4.46 11.99 5.85
CA VAL A 261 -3.51 11.28 6.71
C VAL A 261 -2.89 12.22 7.77
N SER A 262 -2.42 11.67 8.87
CA SER A 262 -1.68 12.44 9.87
C SER A 262 -0.35 12.97 9.32
N ASP A 263 0.24 13.98 9.96
CA ASP A 263 1.54 14.52 9.52
C ASP A 263 2.66 13.50 9.71
N GLU A 264 2.53 12.62 10.71
CA GLU A 264 3.47 11.52 10.92
C GLU A 264 3.38 10.48 9.81
N LEU A 265 2.16 10.04 9.45
CA LEU A 265 1.94 9.08 8.37
C LEU A 265 2.33 9.65 7.00
N MET A 266 2.18 10.95 6.78
CA MET A 266 2.67 11.63 5.58
C MET A 266 4.15 11.36 5.34
N TRP A 267 4.99 11.44 6.38
CA TRP A 267 6.43 11.18 6.22
C TRP A 267 6.72 9.73 5.89
N ARG A 268 5.95 8.81 6.46
CA ARG A 268 6.04 7.40 6.13
C ARG A 268 5.73 7.15 4.65
N TYR A 269 4.70 7.84 4.13
CA TYR A 269 4.33 7.78 2.72
C TYR A 269 5.41 8.41 1.82
N PHE A 270 6.04 9.50 2.22
CA PHE A 270 7.19 10.03 1.49
C PHE A 270 8.34 9.04 1.41
N ASP A 271 8.70 8.41 2.51
CA ASP A 271 9.82 7.47 2.55
C ASP A 271 9.60 6.25 1.65
N LEU A 272 8.37 5.74 1.57
CA LEU A 272 8.04 4.48 0.90
C LEU A 272 7.43 4.64 -0.50
N LEU A 273 6.76 5.76 -0.77
CA LEU A 273 6.01 5.95 -2.01
C LEU A 273 6.59 7.00 -2.93
N SER A 274 7.28 8.02 -2.41
CA SER A 274 7.81 9.12 -3.23
C SER A 274 9.06 8.72 -3.99
N PHE A 275 9.20 9.22 -5.23
CA PHE A 275 10.42 9.09 -6.02
C PHE A 275 11.43 10.24 -5.80
N ARG A 276 11.09 11.21 -4.93
CA ARG A 276 12.04 12.26 -4.51
C ARG A 276 13.23 11.61 -3.82
N ASP A 277 14.41 12.19 -3.98
CA ASP A 277 15.60 11.68 -3.31
C ASP A 277 15.56 11.91 -1.79
N SER A 278 16.37 11.16 -1.05
CA SER A 278 16.40 11.24 0.41
C SER A 278 16.84 12.61 0.92
N ALA A 279 17.70 13.33 0.18
CA ALA A 279 18.15 14.67 0.56
C ALA A 279 17.00 15.69 0.37
N GLU A 280 16.17 15.55 -0.66
CA GLU A 280 14.98 16.38 -0.86
C GLU A 280 13.96 16.16 0.25
N ILE A 281 13.68 14.90 0.62
CA ILE A 281 12.77 14.59 1.73
C ILE A 281 13.31 15.14 3.06
N ALA A 282 14.62 15.03 3.29
CA ALA A 282 15.25 15.61 4.49
C ALA A 282 15.11 17.13 4.53
N ARG A 283 15.26 17.82 3.38
CA ARG A 283 15.03 19.28 3.28
C ARG A 283 13.57 19.63 3.58
N LEU A 284 12.60 18.88 3.07
CA LEU A 284 11.18 19.11 3.39
C LEU A 284 10.90 18.94 4.88
N ARG A 285 11.46 17.91 5.53
CA ARG A 285 11.35 17.73 6.99
C ARG A 285 11.93 18.92 7.77
N ALA A 286 13.12 19.37 7.39
CA ALA A 286 13.75 20.53 8.00
C ALA A 286 12.94 21.81 7.79
N SER A 287 12.35 22.02 6.62
CA SER A 287 11.48 23.16 6.33
C SER A 287 10.23 23.16 7.20
N VAL A 288 9.59 22.00 7.40
CA VAL A 288 8.44 21.87 8.31
C VAL A 288 8.86 22.16 9.76
N ALA A 289 10.00 21.64 10.21
CA ALA A 289 10.53 21.94 11.53
C ALA A 289 10.84 23.44 11.74
N SER A 290 11.11 24.18 10.64
CA SER A 290 11.36 25.61 10.61
C SER A 290 10.12 26.48 10.38
N GLY A 291 8.91 25.87 10.34
CA GLY A 291 7.64 26.59 10.27
C GLY A 291 6.86 26.50 8.94
N LEU A 292 7.35 25.74 7.95
CA LEU A 292 6.54 25.42 6.77
C LEU A 292 5.32 24.59 7.21
N ASN A 293 4.15 24.93 6.66
CA ASN A 293 2.92 24.21 6.99
C ASN A 293 2.97 22.76 6.45
N PRO A 294 2.80 21.73 7.29
CA PRO A 294 2.75 20.33 6.84
C PRO A 294 1.71 20.06 5.74
N ARG A 295 0.61 20.84 5.72
CA ARG A 295 -0.39 20.78 4.65
C ARG A 295 0.23 20.97 3.25
N ASP A 296 1.15 21.93 3.12
CA ASP A 296 1.75 22.24 1.81
C ASP A 296 2.65 21.09 1.34
N VAL A 297 3.29 20.40 2.26
CA VAL A 297 4.06 19.19 1.98
C VAL A 297 3.16 18.02 1.61
N LYS A 298 1.99 17.86 2.28
CA LYS A 298 0.97 16.86 1.87
C LYS A 298 0.44 17.11 0.46
N VAL A 299 0.23 18.38 0.09
CA VAL A 299 -0.15 18.76 -1.27
C VAL A 299 0.87 18.25 -2.28
N MET A 300 2.18 18.44 -2.00
CA MET A 300 3.24 17.93 -2.88
C MET A 300 3.18 16.41 -3.05
N LEU A 301 2.94 15.68 -1.97
CA LEU A 301 2.79 14.22 -2.01
C LEU A 301 1.54 13.81 -2.79
N GLY A 302 0.39 14.44 -2.52
CA GLY A 302 -0.86 14.17 -3.22
C GLY A 302 -0.75 14.42 -4.72
N GLN A 303 -0.14 15.54 -5.12
CA GLN A 303 0.12 15.83 -6.54
C GLN A 303 1.08 14.83 -7.18
N GLU A 304 2.13 14.40 -6.47
CA GLU A 304 3.07 13.38 -6.97
C GLU A 304 2.37 12.05 -7.23
N LEU A 305 1.55 11.57 -6.28
CA LEU A 305 0.84 10.29 -6.42
C LEU A 305 -0.24 10.35 -7.50
N VAL A 306 -1.05 11.41 -7.55
CA VAL A 306 -2.06 11.57 -8.60
C VAL A 306 -1.40 11.70 -9.98
N THR A 307 -0.30 12.43 -10.10
CA THR A 307 0.44 12.53 -11.37
C THR A 307 0.93 11.16 -11.86
N ARG A 308 1.39 10.31 -10.94
CA ARG A 308 1.91 8.96 -11.25
C ARG A 308 0.83 8.03 -11.76
N PHE A 309 -0.35 8.03 -11.15
CA PHE A 309 -1.42 7.09 -11.48
C PHE A 309 -2.37 7.60 -12.56
N HIS A 310 -2.42 8.90 -12.78
CA HIS A 310 -3.27 9.55 -13.78
C HIS A 310 -2.45 10.49 -14.67
N SER A 311 -2.47 11.79 -14.37
CA SER A 311 -1.70 12.79 -15.12
C SER A 311 -1.39 14.02 -14.26
N ARG A 312 -0.47 14.86 -14.73
CA ARG A 312 -0.19 16.15 -14.12
C ARG A 312 -1.42 17.06 -14.12
N GLY A 313 -2.16 17.11 -15.23
CA GLY A 313 -3.39 17.90 -15.33
C GLY A 313 -4.43 17.46 -14.30
N SER A 314 -4.64 16.14 -14.15
CA SER A 314 -5.54 15.60 -13.13
C SER A 314 -5.11 15.93 -11.69
N ALA A 315 -3.80 16.03 -11.44
CA ALA A 315 -3.29 16.43 -10.13
C ALA A 315 -3.53 17.92 -9.84
N GLU A 316 -3.37 18.78 -10.84
CA GLU A 316 -3.64 20.21 -10.74
C GLU A 316 -5.15 20.47 -10.54
N GLU A 317 -6.02 19.75 -11.26
CA GLU A 317 -7.49 19.80 -11.09
C GLU A 317 -7.91 19.33 -9.69
N ALA A 318 -7.39 18.18 -9.21
CA ALA A 318 -7.70 17.67 -7.89
C ALA A 318 -7.30 18.64 -6.76
N LEU A 319 -6.15 19.33 -6.90
CA LEU A 319 -5.75 20.38 -5.97
C LEU A 319 -6.70 21.56 -6.03
N ALA A 320 -7.05 22.04 -7.23
CA ALA A 320 -7.94 23.19 -7.40
C ALA A 320 -9.33 22.91 -6.78
N GLU A 321 -9.90 21.71 -7.02
CA GLU A 321 -11.16 21.29 -6.40
C GLU A 321 -11.06 21.20 -4.87
N PHE A 322 -9.96 20.62 -4.36
CA PHE A 322 -9.72 20.52 -2.93
C PHE A 322 -9.65 21.91 -2.28
N GLU A 323 -8.94 22.88 -2.91
CA GLU A 323 -8.85 24.25 -2.41
C GLU A 323 -10.17 25.00 -2.52
N ALA A 324 -10.92 24.84 -3.62
CA ALA A 324 -12.21 25.47 -3.79
C ALA A 324 -13.20 25.07 -2.69
N ARG A 325 -13.23 23.78 -2.34
CA ARG A 325 -14.05 23.26 -1.22
C ARG A 325 -13.69 23.91 0.11
N PHE A 326 -12.39 24.09 0.38
CA PHE A 326 -11.95 24.74 1.61
C PHE A 326 -12.22 26.24 1.64
N ARG A 327 -12.08 26.94 0.51
CA ARG A 327 -12.34 28.40 0.41
C ARG A 327 -13.82 28.73 0.45
N GLN A 328 -14.67 27.90 -0.15
CA GLN A 328 -16.11 28.15 -0.27
C GLN A 328 -16.90 27.62 0.93
N GLY A 329 -16.26 26.97 1.91
CA GLY A 329 -16.98 26.28 2.99
C GLY A 329 -17.91 25.18 2.46
N VAL A 330 -17.60 24.64 1.25
CA VAL A 330 -18.41 23.58 0.63
C VAL A 330 -18.35 22.33 1.50
N LEU A 331 -19.53 21.88 1.84
CA LEU A 331 -19.79 20.75 2.73
C LEU A 331 -19.27 19.44 2.11
N PRO A 332 -18.81 18.50 2.94
CA PRO A 332 -18.41 17.18 2.45
C PRO A 332 -19.60 16.46 1.79
N ASP A 333 -19.37 15.82 0.63
CA ASP A 333 -20.41 15.02 -0.04
C ASP A 333 -20.79 13.77 0.80
N ASP A 334 -19.90 13.28 1.67
CA ASP A 334 -20.11 12.14 2.58
C ASP A 334 -20.59 12.56 3.98
N MET A 335 -21.31 13.68 4.06
CA MET A 335 -21.82 14.14 5.34
C MET A 335 -22.92 13.20 5.86
N PRO A 336 -22.83 12.71 7.12
CA PRO A 336 -23.89 11.91 7.71
C PRO A 336 -25.25 12.60 7.60
N GLU A 337 -26.22 11.93 7.00
CA GLU A 337 -27.61 12.38 6.99
C GLU A 337 -28.34 11.72 8.15
N LEU A 338 -28.92 12.52 9.04
CA LEU A 338 -29.57 12.06 10.25
C LEU A 338 -31.01 12.57 10.30
N SER A 339 -31.96 11.70 10.59
CA SER A 339 -33.34 12.06 10.90
C SER A 339 -33.55 11.95 12.41
N LEU A 340 -33.87 13.04 13.05
CA LEU A 340 -34.13 13.09 14.50
C LEU A 340 -35.65 13.28 14.72
N HIS A 341 -36.26 12.30 15.41
CA HIS A 341 -37.68 12.38 15.80
C HIS A 341 -37.82 13.22 17.04
N ILE A 342 -38.56 14.33 16.95
CA ILE A 342 -38.69 15.32 18.01
C ILE A 342 -40.10 15.89 18.02
N ASP A 343 -40.67 15.97 19.19
CA ASP A 343 -42.04 16.49 19.44
C ASP A 343 -42.01 18.02 19.71
N GLY A 344 -41.63 18.81 18.67
CA GLY A 344 -41.67 20.27 18.77
C GLY A 344 -40.32 20.98 18.58
N PRO A 345 -40.23 22.31 18.77
CA PRO A 345 -38.96 23.05 18.59
C PRO A 345 -37.89 22.60 19.58
N VAL A 346 -36.69 22.30 19.06
CA VAL A 346 -35.57 21.83 19.89
C VAL A 346 -34.39 22.79 19.81
N SER A 347 -33.67 22.95 20.93
CA SER A 347 -32.48 23.80 20.94
C SER A 347 -31.37 23.20 20.10
N LEU A 348 -30.63 24.06 19.34
CA LEU A 348 -29.47 23.64 18.56
C LEU A 348 -28.45 22.85 19.39
N VAL A 349 -28.28 23.19 20.67
CA VAL A 349 -27.37 22.51 21.60
C VAL A 349 -27.75 21.04 21.78
N GLN A 350 -29.05 20.73 21.84
CA GLN A 350 -29.52 19.34 21.91
C GLN A 350 -29.36 18.61 20.57
N VAL A 351 -29.65 19.29 19.47
CA VAL A 351 -29.44 18.72 18.13
C VAL A 351 -27.97 18.35 17.90
N LEU A 352 -27.02 19.23 18.25
CA LEU A 352 -25.58 18.96 18.15
C LEU A 352 -25.15 17.72 18.93
N LYS A 353 -25.71 17.52 20.13
CA LYS A 353 -25.45 16.33 20.94
C LYS A 353 -26.09 15.07 20.32
N GLN A 354 -27.36 15.13 19.92
CA GLN A 354 -28.07 13.98 19.34
C GLN A 354 -27.49 13.56 17.98
N ALA A 355 -27.00 14.52 17.20
CA ALA A 355 -26.29 14.27 15.96
C ALA A 355 -24.85 13.74 16.16
N GLY A 356 -24.37 13.55 17.39
CA GLY A 356 -23.03 13.06 17.69
C GLY A 356 -21.91 14.06 17.38
N LEU A 357 -22.24 15.31 17.06
CA LEU A 357 -21.27 16.35 16.74
C LEU A 357 -20.53 16.85 17.99
N THR A 358 -21.17 16.74 19.17
CA THR A 358 -20.58 17.02 20.48
C THR A 358 -20.91 15.89 21.47
N ALA A 359 -20.02 15.62 22.40
CA ALA A 359 -20.23 14.58 23.39
C ALA A 359 -21.28 14.97 24.47
N SER A 360 -21.49 16.29 24.67
CA SER A 360 -22.43 16.81 25.66
C SER A 360 -22.99 18.17 25.26
N THR A 361 -24.11 18.55 25.90
CA THR A 361 -24.70 19.90 25.75
C THR A 361 -23.76 21.00 26.24
N SER A 362 -22.98 20.73 27.29
CA SER A 362 -21.96 21.66 27.81
C SER A 362 -20.82 21.88 26.78
N GLU A 363 -20.40 20.83 26.08
CA GLU A 363 -19.45 20.97 24.99
C GLU A 363 -20.04 21.78 23.83
N ALA A 364 -21.30 21.52 23.45
CA ALA A 364 -21.99 22.26 22.42
C ALA A 364 -22.05 23.78 22.75
N LEU A 365 -22.42 24.15 23.95
CA LEU A 365 -22.42 25.55 24.39
C LEU A 365 -21.06 26.20 24.30
N ARG A 366 -20.02 25.51 24.78
CA ARG A 366 -18.63 25.99 24.67
C ARG A 366 -18.19 26.19 23.23
N MET A 367 -18.54 25.27 22.33
CA MET A 367 -18.21 25.37 20.89
C MET A 367 -18.94 26.56 20.23
N ILE A 368 -20.18 26.86 20.61
CA ILE A 368 -20.92 28.05 20.16
C ILE A 368 -20.22 29.32 20.66
N GLU A 369 -19.83 29.38 21.93
CA GLU A 369 -19.09 30.51 22.49
C GLU A 369 -17.78 30.80 21.81
N GLN A 370 -17.05 29.76 21.47
CA GLN A 370 -15.79 29.84 20.69
C GLN A 370 -16.00 30.16 19.21
N GLY A 371 -17.25 30.27 18.76
CA GLY A 371 -17.59 30.50 17.36
C GLY A 371 -17.18 29.38 16.42
N ALA A 372 -17.13 28.17 16.96
CA ALA A 372 -16.76 26.97 16.23
C ALA A 372 -17.96 26.22 15.64
N VAL A 373 -19.19 26.70 15.84
CA VAL A 373 -20.42 26.10 15.30
C VAL A 373 -20.96 26.94 14.12
N ARG A 374 -21.35 26.23 13.06
CA ARG A 374 -22.06 26.82 11.92
C ARG A 374 -23.34 26.03 11.64
N ALA A 375 -24.37 26.74 11.21
CA ALA A 375 -25.63 26.18 10.73
C ALA A 375 -25.87 26.72 9.31
N ASN A 376 -26.03 25.83 8.33
CA ASN A 376 -26.15 26.17 6.91
C ASN A 376 -25.03 27.09 6.38
N GLY A 377 -23.82 26.96 6.94
CA GLY A 377 -22.66 27.79 6.59
C GLY A 377 -22.48 29.05 7.43
N ASP A 378 -23.52 29.53 8.10
CA ASP A 378 -23.47 30.73 8.92
C ASP A 378 -22.98 30.42 10.34
N LYS A 379 -22.15 31.32 10.88
CA LYS A 379 -21.65 31.21 12.25
C LYS A 379 -22.77 31.41 13.26
N VAL A 380 -22.95 30.44 14.15
CA VAL A 380 -23.93 30.54 15.25
C VAL A 380 -23.26 31.21 16.43
N SER A 381 -23.88 32.28 16.90
CA SER A 381 -23.54 33.00 18.16
C SER A 381 -24.65 32.97 19.18
N ASP A 382 -25.89 32.69 18.75
CA ASP A 382 -27.05 32.61 19.62
C ASP A 382 -27.15 31.22 20.27
N ARG A 383 -27.06 31.18 21.62
CA ARG A 383 -27.17 29.93 22.39
C ARG A 383 -28.62 29.44 22.50
N SER A 384 -29.58 30.31 22.26
CA SER A 384 -31.03 30.02 22.34
C SER A 384 -31.63 29.59 21.00
N LEU A 385 -30.82 29.50 19.96
CA LEU A 385 -31.26 29.08 18.60
C LEU A 385 -31.98 27.73 18.67
N THR A 386 -33.22 27.70 18.20
CA THR A 386 -34.04 26.51 18.06
C THR A 386 -34.26 26.15 16.62
N ILE A 387 -34.42 24.85 16.35
CA ILE A 387 -34.73 24.28 15.03
C ILE A 387 -36.12 23.65 15.14
N THR A 388 -36.95 23.84 14.12
CA THR A 388 -38.34 23.36 14.11
C THR A 388 -38.46 22.02 13.32
N VAL A 389 -39.51 21.26 13.66
CA VAL A 389 -39.87 20.02 12.94
C VAL A 389 -40.15 20.37 11.49
N GLY A 390 -39.65 19.54 10.55
CA GLY A 390 -39.72 19.74 9.12
C GLY A 390 -38.53 20.50 8.52
N GLU A 391 -37.64 21.08 9.34
CA GLU A 391 -36.44 21.74 8.88
C GLU A 391 -35.29 20.76 8.66
N THR A 392 -34.55 20.94 7.59
CA THR A 392 -33.27 20.30 7.33
C THR A 392 -32.16 21.32 7.49
N VAL A 393 -31.23 21.07 8.40
CA VAL A 393 -30.13 21.98 8.70
C VAL A 393 -28.79 21.25 8.57
N ILE A 394 -27.82 21.91 7.94
CA ILE A 394 -26.46 21.42 7.87
C ILE A 394 -25.67 22.02 9.01
N LEU A 395 -25.21 21.16 9.91
CA LEU A 395 -24.46 21.53 11.09
C LEU A 395 -22.98 21.23 10.94
N GLN A 396 -22.15 22.17 11.36
CA GLN A 396 -20.71 22.03 11.43
C GLN A 396 -20.21 22.37 12.83
N VAL A 397 -19.34 21.53 13.40
CA VAL A 397 -18.63 21.81 14.65
C VAL A 397 -17.12 21.70 14.44
N GLY A 398 -16.44 22.83 14.60
CA GLY A 398 -15.03 22.95 14.25
C GLY A 398 -14.78 22.77 12.76
N LYS A 399 -13.61 22.23 12.41
CA LYS A 399 -13.20 22.09 10.98
C LYS A 399 -13.55 20.71 10.37
N ARG A 400 -13.94 19.72 11.18
CA ARG A 400 -13.97 18.31 10.76
C ARG A 400 -15.31 17.60 10.98
N LYS A 401 -16.17 18.08 11.83
CA LYS A 401 -17.45 17.43 12.16
C LYS A 401 -18.59 18.11 11.42
N PHE A 402 -19.29 17.34 10.61
CA PHE A 402 -20.42 17.79 9.81
C PHE A 402 -21.57 16.77 9.92
N ALA A 403 -22.80 17.25 9.87
CA ALA A 403 -23.99 16.42 9.70
C ALA A 403 -25.11 17.22 9.04
N LYS A 404 -25.86 16.58 8.13
CA LYS A 404 -27.14 17.07 7.64
C LYS A 404 -28.22 16.46 8.50
N VAL A 405 -28.91 17.28 9.25
CA VAL A 405 -29.92 16.86 10.24
C VAL A 405 -31.30 17.31 9.76
N THR A 406 -32.21 16.36 9.62
CA THR A 406 -33.62 16.61 9.36
C THR A 406 -34.42 16.32 10.62
N LEU A 407 -35.22 17.28 11.10
CA LEU A 407 -36.10 17.09 12.21
C LEU A 407 -37.46 16.58 11.71
N VAL A 408 -37.85 15.40 12.17
CA VAL A 408 -39.08 14.70 11.76
C VAL A 408 -39.95 14.35 12.98
#